data_128ae3cfab5baf877b89acabc2495cba
#
_entry.id   128ae3cfab5baf877b89acabc2495cba
#
_cell.length_a   1.000
_cell.length_b   1.000
_cell.length_c   1.000
_cell.angle_alpha   90.00
_cell.angle_beta   90.00
_cell.angle_gamma   90.00
#
_symmetry.space_group_name_H-M   'P 1'
#
loop_
_entity.id
_entity.type
_entity.pdbx_description
1 polymer ?
#
loop_
_entity_poly.entity_id
_entity_poly.type
_entity_poly.pdbx_seq_one_letter_code
_entity_poly.pdbx_strand_id
1 'polypeptide(L)'
;MAIYITGDTHGGFQRFGSKYFPQQKEMSREDCVIITGDFGGLWDGSPKDQYWLDWLEEKPFTTLFVDGNHENFDLLDALPEKEWNGGRVHVARNHVLHLMRGQVFNFGGITWFTMGGAASHDIQDGILDPAAPDFERQYWLMRRMRAMFRVKGVSWWSEEMPTPEEYQEALANLERVNWTVDCILTHCAPSSVVRKLNPSYGMDELTDFLETISQR
;
A
#
# COMPACT_ATOMS: atom_id res chain seq x y z
N MET A 1 -18.11 15.22 4.20
CA MET A 1 -16.86 14.52 3.85
C MET A 1 -17.19 13.49 2.78
N ALA A 2 -16.63 13.65 1.59
CA ALA A 2 -16.71 12.65 0.51
C ALA A 2 -15.46 11.79 0.54
N ILE A 3 -15.62 10.48 0.26
CA ILE A 3 -14.50 9.51 0.24
C ILE A 3 -14.55 8.78 -1.09
N TYR A 4 -13.47 8.87 -1.86
CA TYR A 4 -13.28 8.15 -3.11
C TYR A 4 -12.18 7.11 -2.93
N ILE A 5 -12.37 5.91 -3.47
CA ILE A 5 -11.42 4.80 -3.34
C ILE A 5 -10.97 4.37 -4.74
N THR A 6 -9.69 4.14 -4.91
CA THR A 6 -9.08 3.60 -6.14
C THR A 6 -7.92 2.70 -5.77
N GLY A 7 -7.50 1.81 -6.67
CA GLY A 7 -6.30 0.97 -6.50
C GLY A 7 -5.19 1.33 -7.48
N ASP A 8 -4.04 0.75 -7.25
CA ASP A 8 -2.88 0.62 -8.15
C ASP A 8 -2.56 1.87 -8.96
N THR A 9 -1.99 2.86 -8.31
CA THR A 9 -1.61 4.09 -9.04
C THR A 9 -0.26 3.96 -9.75
N HIS A 10 0.69 3.21 -9.18
CA HIS A 10 2.06 3.07 -9.69
C HIS A 10 2.67 4.40 -10.14
N GLY A 11 2.45 5.48 -9.36
CA GLY A 11 2.88 6.83 -9.71
C GLY A 11 2.08 7.50 -10.86
N GLY A 12 1.02 6.87 -11.35
CA GLY A 12 0.16 7.38 -12.41
C GLY A 12 -0.91 8.36 -11.92
N PHE A 13 -0.50 9.41 -11.21
CA PHE A 13 -1.41 10.35 -10.54
C PHE A 13 -2.17 11.30 -11.46
N GLN A 14 -1.88 11.32 -12.77
CA GLN A 14 -2.61 12.14 -13.74
C GLN A 14 -4.13 11.89 -13.71
N ARG A 15 -4.56 10.68 -13.27
CA ARG A 15 -5.97 10.34 -13.06
C ARG A 15 -6.69 11.28 -12.10
N PHE A 16 -5.95 11.92 -11.19
CA PHE A 16 -6.46 12.92 -10.23
C PHE A 16 -6.40 14.35 -10.78
N GLY A 17 -6.08 14.54 -12.06
CA GLY A 17 -6.21 15.84 -12.73
C GLY A 17 -7.68 16.22 -12.89
N SER A 18 -8.00 17.52 -12.83
CA SER A 18 -9.38 18.02 -12.88
C SER A 18 -10.16 17.63 -14.14
N LYS A 19 -9.46 17.26 -15.22
CA LYS A 19 -10.06 16.73 -16.45
C LYS A 19 -10.62 15.31 -16.24
N TYR A 20 -9.94 14.47 -15.46
CA TYR A 20 -10.31 13.05 -15.26
C TYR A 20 -11.08 12.82 -13.96
N PHE A 21 -10.90 13.73 -13.01
CA PHE A 21 -11.59 13.72 -11.71
C PHE A 21 -12.20 15.11 -11.43
N PRO A 22 -13.25 15.50 -12.18
CA PRO A 22 -13.86 16.82 -12.06
C PRO A 22 -14.55 17.06 -10.71
N GLN A 23 -14.94 16.01 -9.99
CA GLN A 23 -15.58 16.08 -8.67
C GLN A 23 -14.71 16.82 -7.65
N GLN A 24 -13.40 16.78 -7.80
CA GLN A 24 -12.47 17.48 -6.91
C GLN A 24 -12.71 19.00 -6.81
N LYS A 25 -13.45 19.61 -7.76
CA LYS A 25 -13.78 21.03 -7.70
C LYS A 25 -14.67 21.43 -6.53
N GLU A 26 -15.41 20.45 -6.01
CA GLU A 26 -16.34 20.62 -4.88
C GLU A 26 -15.76 20.03 -3.59
N MET A 27 -14.54 19.47 -3.65
CA MET A 27 -13.87 18.86 -2.50
C MET A 27 -13.08 19.88 -1.69
N SER A 28 -12.88 19.54 -0.43
CA SER A 28 -12.05 20.24 0.55
C SER A 28 -11.00 19.30 1.15
N ARG A 29 -10.10 19.82 1.98
CA ARG A 29 -9.09 19.01 2.70
C ARG A 29 -9.70 17.99 3.68
N GLU A 30 -10.96 18.12 4.01
CA GLU A 30 -11.69 17.12 4.81
C GLU A 30 -12.12 15.92 3.97
N ASP A 31 -12.22 16.07 2.65
CA ASP A 31 -12.56 14.98 1.75
C ASP A 31 -11.31 14.16 1.41
N CYS A 32 -11.49 12.85 1.16
CA CYS A 32 -10.38 11.94 0.96
C CYS A 32 -10.44 11.21 -0.38
N VAL A 33 -9.26 10.99 -0.96
CA VAL A 33 -9.02 9.97 -1.99
C VAL A 33 -8.12 8.91 -1.39
N ILE A 34 -8.59 7.66 -1.33
CA ILE A 34 -7.87 6.53 -0.77
C ILE A 34 -7.34 5.65 -1.90
N ILE A 35 -6.05 5.35 -1.88
CA ILE A 35 -5.37 4.46 -2.83
C ILE A 35 -5.09 3.14 -2.10
N THR A 36 -5.63 2.03 -2.61
CA THR A 36 -5.54 0.72 -1.97
C THR A 36 -4.33 -0.07 -2.49
N GLY A 37 -3.14 0.43 -2.21
CA GLY A 37 -1.85 -0.18 -2.54
C GLY A 37 -1.23 0.25 -3.86
N ASP A 38 0.01 -0.13 -4.05
CA ASP A 38 0.84 0.20 -5.21
C ASP A 38 0.82 1.69 -5.53
N PHE A 39 1.10 2.49 -4.50
CA PHE A 39 1.06 3.94 -4.58
C PHE A 39 2.07 4.48 -5.60
N GLY A 40 3.33 4.05 -5.50
CA GLY A 40 4.40 4.38 -6.44
C GLY A 40 4.81 5.85 -6.48
N GLY A 41 4.49 6.62 -5.44
CA GLY A 41 4.90 8.03 -5.27
C GLY A 41 6.17 8.21 -4.44
N LEU A 42 6.69 7.11 -3.90
CA LEU A 42 7.91 7.01 -3.10
C LEU A 42 8.73 5.84 -3.65
N TRP A 43 9.35 6.02 -4.82
CA TRP A 43 10.02 4.91 -5.49
C TRP A 43 11.54 4.95 -5.36
N ASP A 44 12.16 6.08 -5.64
CA ASP A 44 13.62 6.25 -5.63
C ASP A 44 14.08 7.56 -4.97
N GLY A 45 13.14 8.33 -4.40
CA GLY A 45 13.40 9.62 -3.78
C GLY A 45 13.80 10.72 -4.76
N SER A 46 13.66 10.48 -6.06
CA SER A 46 14.06 11.38 -7.13
C SER A 46 13.25 12.69 -7.16
N PRO A 47 13.72 13.70 -7.91
CA PRO A 47 12.92 14.90 -8.18
C PRO A 47 11.54 14.60 -8.78
N LYS A 48 11.36 13.45 -9.44
CA LYS A 48 10.07 13.02 -9.97
C LYS A 48 9.11 12.61 -8.85
N ASP A 49 9.59 11.87 -7.85
CA ASP A 49 8.79 11.51 -6.68
C ASP A 49 8.38 12.78 -5.91
N GLN A 50 9.35 13.67 -5.67
CA GLN A 50 9.08 14.94 -4.99
C GLN A 50 8.03 15.77 -5.74
N TYR A 51 8.14 15.90 -7.06
CA TYR A 51 7.17 16.61 -7.89
C TYR A 51 5.75 16.02 -7.73
N TRP A 52 5.60 14.71 -7.76
CA TRP A 52 4.27 14.09 -7.64
C TRP A 52 3.70 14.18 -6.24
N LEU A 53 4.53 14.07 -5.21
CA LEU A 53 4.08 14.28 -3.83
C LEU A 53 3.62 15.72 -3.60
N ASP A 54 4.36 16.72 -4.09
CA ASP A 54 3.98 18.12 -4.02
C ASP A 54 2.71 18.40 -4.83
N TRP A 55 2.59 17.78 -6.01
CA TRP A 55 1.38 17.89 -6.82
C TRP A 55 0.14 17.28 -6.16
N LEU A 56 0.29 16.18 -5.42
CA LEU A 56 -0.78 15.60 -4.61
C LEU A 56 -1.09 16.50 -3.40
N GLU A 57 -0.06 17.08 -2.77
CA GLU A 57 -0.24 18.05 -1.67
C GLU A 57 -1.06 19.28 -2.09
N GLU A 58 -0.97 19.70 -3.34
CA GLU A 58 -1.74 20.83 -3.87
C GLU A 58 -3.22 20.50 -4.17
N LYS A 59 -3.64 19.23 -4.10
CA LYS A 59 -5.03 18.86 -4.35
C LYS A 59 -5.96 19.42 -3.29
N PRO A 60 -7.23 19.69 -3.62
CA PRO A 60 -8.21 20.19 -2.65
C PRO A 60 -8.64 19.13 -1.62
N PHE A 61 -8.26 17.87 -1.78
CA PHE A 61 -8.57 16.74 -0.90
C PHE A 61 -7.31 16.20 -0.20
N THR A 62 -7.49 15.38 0.81
CA THR A 62 -6.40 14.60 1.43
C THR A 62 -6.24 13.27 0.69
N THR A 63 -5.02 12.97 0.27
CA THR A 63 -4.66 11.67 -0.31
C THR A 63 -4.25 10.73 0.81
N LEU A 64 -4.93 9.60 0.93
CA LEU A 64 -4.61 8.52 1.83
C LEU A 64 -4.18 7.30 1.01
N PHE A 65 -3.26 6.49 1.50
CA PHE A 65 -2.94 5.23 0.84
C PHE A 65 -2.56 4.16 1.86
N VAL A 66 -2.83 2.90 1.54
CA VAL A 66 -2.19 1.74 2.14
C VAL A 66 -1.09 1.28 1.20
N ASP A 67 -0.14 0.53 1.69
CA ASP A 67 0.92 -0.03 0.88
C ASP A 67 0.46 -1.28 0.11
N GLY A 68 1.09 -1.53 -1.04
CA GLY A 68 0.99 -2.77 -1.81
C GLY A 68 2.31 -3.54 -1.75
N ASN A 69 2.57 -4.38 -2.77
CA ASN A 69 3.86 -5.05 -2.92
C ASN A 69 4.85 -4.25 -3.78
N HIS A 70 4.38 -3.26 -4.52
CA HIS A 70 5.21 -2.38 -5.34
C HIS A 70 5.48 -1.04 -4.63
N GLU A 71 6.11 -1.11 -3.46
CA GLU A 71 6.56 0.06 -2.71
C GLU A 71 8.07 -0.02 -2.45
N ASN A 72 8.72 1.12 -2.27
CA ASN A 72 10.04 1.21 -1.69
C ASN A 72 9.91 1.36 -0.18
N PHE A 73 9.98 0.24 0.54
CA PHE A 73 9.77 0.22 1.99
C PHE A 73 10.87 0.97 2.74
N ASP A 74 12.11 1.01 2.23
CA ASP A 74 13.18 1.82 2.83
C ASP A 74 12.80 3.31 2.90
N LEU A 75 12.15 3.82 1.85
CA LEU A 75 11.68 5.21 1.81
C LEU A 75 10.39 5.43 2.58
N LEU A 76 9.49 4.44 2.56
CA LEU A 76 8.21 4.51 3.25
C LEU A 76 8.41 4.53 4.77
N ASP A 77 9.23 3.63 5.30
CA ASP A 77 9.52 3.49 6.73
C ASP A 77 10.40 4.62 7.28
N ALA A 78 11.14 5.31 6.40
CA ALA A 78 11.91 6.50 6.78
C ALA A 78 11.04 7.77 6.93
N LEU A 79 9.76 7.74 6.58
CA LEU A 79 8.86 8.88 6.74
C LEU A 79 8.54 9.13 8.21
N PRO A 80 8.32 10.42 8.61
CA PRO A 80 7.88 10.72 9.96
C PRO A 80 6.51 10.14 10.24
N GLU A 81 6.35 9.54 11.43
CA GLU A 81 5.07 9.05 11.93
C GLU A 81 4.31 10.14 12.69
N LYS A 82 2.97 10.07 12.65
CA LYS A 82 2.09 10.81 13.56
C LYS A 82 0.79 10.07 13.81
N GLU A 83 0.08 10.45 14.87
CA GLU A 83 -1.32 10.06 15.05
C GLU A 83 -2.25 10.88 14.16
N TRP A 84 -3.20 10.20 13.52
CA TRP A 84 -4.22 10.81 12.69
C TRP A 84 -5.53 10.01 12.82
N ASN A 85 -6.59 10.66 13.22
CA ASN A 85 -7.94 10.06 13.35
C ASN A 85 -8.00 8.69 14.09
N GLY A 86 -7.18 8.52 15.12
CA GLY A 86 -7.18 7.34 16.01
C GLY A 86 -6.16 6.26 15.66
N GLY A 87 -5.49 6.36 14.53
CA GLY A 87 -4.40 5.45 14.12
C GLY A 87 -3.11 6.17 13.77
N ARG A 88 -2.04 5.41 13.53
CA ARG A 88 -0.74 5.93 13.12
C ARG A 88 -0.64 6.02 11.61
N VAL A 89 -0.01 7.07 11.12
CA VAL A 89 0.27 7.29 9.70
C VAL A 89 1.71 7.69 9.48
N HIS A 90 2.29 7.31 8.34
CA HIS A 90 3.48 7.96 7.81
C HIS A 90 3.09 9.22 7.02
N VAL A 91 3.89 10.28 7.18
CA VAL A 91 3.59 11.60 6.59
C VAL A 91 4.51 11.84 5.39
N ALA A 92 4.03 11.56 4.18
CA ALA A 92 4.76 11.91 2.97
C ALA A 92 4.66 13.42 2.68
N ARG A 93 3.47 14.01 2.90
CA ARG A 93 3.16 15.45 2.94
C ARG A 93 2.03 15.67 3.96
N ASN A 94 1.71 16.93 4.28
CA ASN A 94 0.65 17.23 5.25
C ASN A 94 -0.70 16.60 4.89
N HIS A 95 -0.98 16.48 3.59
CA HIS A 95 -2.22 15.91 3.04
C HIS A 95 -1.96 14.70 2.12
N VAL A 96 -0.79 14.06 2.26
CA VAL A 96 -0.48 12.76 1.61
C VAL A 96 0.02 11.84 2.71
N LEU A 97 -0.84 10.93 3.16
CA LEU A 97 -0.63 10.12 4.35
C LEU A 97 -0.72 8.63 4.02
N HIS A 98 0.27 7.88 4.47
CA HIS A 98 0.24 6.43 4.44
C HIS A 98 -0.47 5.92 5.70
N LEU A 99 -1.57 5.22 5.53
CA LEU A 99 -2.30 4.55 6.60
C LEU A 99 -1.54 3.28 6.96
N MET A 100 -0.85 3.27 8.10
CA MET A 100 0.00 2.16 8.51
C MET A 100 -0.80 0.88 8.73
N ARG A 101 -0.14 -0.25 8.61
CA ARG A 101 -0.73 -1.58 8.81
C ARG A 101 -1.24 -1.77 10.23
N GLY A 102 -2.32 -2.53 10.36
CA GLY A 102 -2.87 -2.92 11.65
C GLY A 102 -3.54 -1.78 12.42
N GLN A 103 -3.79 -0.63 11.81
CA GLN A 103 -4.37 0.53 12.48
C GLN A 103 -5.89 0.60 12.31
N VAL A 104 -6.55 1.26 13.28
CA VAL A 104 -7.97 1.58 13.23
C VAL A 104 -8.14 3.09 13.19
N PHE A 105 -8.86 3.57 12.19
CA PHE A 105 -9.10 4.99 11.97
C PHE A 105 -10.60 5.32 12.05
N ASN A 106 -10.93 6.55 12.49
CA ASN A 106 -12.29 7.06 12.53
C ASN A 106 -12.40 8.36 11.73
N PHE A 107 -12.88 8.28 10.50
CA PHE A 107 -13.11 9.46 9.67
C PHE A 107 -14.30 9.25 8.72
N GLY A 108 -14.96 10.35 8.34
CA GLY A 108 -16.15 10.30 7.50
C GLY A 108 -17.36 9.61 8.15
N GLY A 109 -17.36 9.44 9.48
CA GLY A 109 -18.40 8.69 10.19
C GLY A 109 -18.28 7.18 10.03
N ILE A 110 -17.15 6.68 9.58
CA ILE A 110 -16.83 5.27 9.31
C ILE A 110 -15.60 4.87 10.13
N THR A 111 -15.64 3.69 10.71
CA THR A 111 -14.49 3.04 11.37
C THR A 111 -13.79 2.15 10.36
N TRP A 112 -12.55 2.49 10.06
CA TRP A 112 -11.70 1.80 9.09
C TRP A 112 -10.64 0.97 9.78
N PHE A 113 -10.43 -0.25 9.32
CA PHE A 113 -9.22 -1.01 9.64
C PHE A 113 -8.33 -1.10 8.39
N THR A 114 -7.02 -0.96 8.57
CA THR A 114 -6.05 -0.98 7.45
C THR A 114 -5.06 -2.12 7.61
N MET A 115 -4.82 -2.84 6.50
CA MET A 115 -3.80 -3.89 6.45
C MET A 115 -3.25 -3.95 5.02
N GLY A 116 -2.20 -3.19 4.77
CA GLY A 116 -1.49 -3.17 3.50
C GLY A 116 -0.66 -4.42 3.25
N GLY A 117 0.10 -4.39 2.16
CA GLY A 117 0.97 -5.47 1.73
C GLY A 117 0.30 -6.45 0.76
N ALA A 118 1.13 -7.16 0.04
CA ALA A 118 0.80 -8.35 -0.75
C ALA A 118 2.07 -9.08 -1.16
N ALA A 119 2.00 -10.41 -1.35
CA ALA A 119 3.11 -11.16 -1.91
C ALA A 119 3.28 -10.89 -3.40
N SER A 120 4.50 -10.61 -3.82
CA SER A 120 4.84 -10.47 -5.26
C SER A 120 4.70 -11.79 -5.99
N HIS A 121 4.11 -11.75 -7.18
CA HIS A 121 3.89 -12.93 -8.04
C HIS A 121 4.87 -13.03 -9.19
N ASP A 122 5.55 -11.96 -9.53
CA ASP A 122 6.50 -11.85 -10.62
C ASP A 122 7.95 -12.12 -10.19
N ILE A 123 8.11 -13.00 -9.20
CA ILE A 123 9.36 -13.49 -8.63
C ILE A 123 9.56 -15.00 -8.85
N GLN A 124 8.83 -15.60 -9.82
CA GLN A 124 8.85 -17.04 -10.05
C GLN A 124 10.25 -17.58 -10.41
N ASP A 125 11.08 -16.76 -11.05
CA ASP A 125 12.46 -17.09 -11.39
C ASP A 125 13.47 -16.61 -10.34
N GLY A 126 12.98 -15.98 -9.26
CA GLY A 126 13.77 -15.63 -8.08
C GLY A 126 13.95 -14.15 -7.82
N ILE A 127 14.66 -13.87 -6.73
CA ILE A 127 15.02 -12.52 -6.28
C ILE A 127 16.55 -12.46 -6.28
N LEU A 128 17.10 -11.50 -7.01
CA LEU A 128 18.53 -11.28 -7.07
C LEU A 128 18.98 -10.35 -5.94
N ASP A 129 20.08 -10.72 -5.28
CA ASP A 129 20.76 -9.87 -4.31
C ASP A 129 21.87 -9.07 -5.01
N PRO A 130 21.81 -7.71 -5.01
CA PRO A 130 22.86 -6.88 -5.60
C PRO A 130 24.25 -7.08 -4.97
N ALA A 131 24.31 -7.59 -3.74
CA ALA A 131 25.58 -7.89 -3.07
C ALA A 131 26.20 -9.23 -3.49
N ALA A 132 25.49 -10.05 -4.26
CA ALA A 132 26.01 -11.35 -4.72
C ALA A 132 27.15 -11.17 -5.71
N PRO A 133 28.26 -11.95 -5.61
CA PRO A 133 29.44 -11.80 -6.48
C PRO A 133 29.16 -11.96 -7.98
N ASP A 134 28.09 -12.66 -8.33
CA ASP A 134 27.69 -12.94 -9.72
C ASP A 134 26.42 -12.21 -10.16
N PHE A 135 25.99 -11.20 -9.38
CA PHE A 135 24.78 -10.43 -9.63
C PHE A 135 24.66 -9.92 -11.05
N GLU A 136 25.68 -9.21 -11.55
CA GLU A 136 25.68 -8.65 -12.91
C GLU A 136 25.44 -9.71 -13.98
N ARG A 137 26.11 -10.87 -13.87
CA ARG A 137 25.95 -11.97 -14.80
C ARG A 137 24.54 -12.54 -14.77
N GLN A 138 24.00 -12.77 -13.56
CA GLN A 138 22.64 -13.30 -13.38
C GLN A 138 21.60 -12.31 -13.86
N TYR A 139 21.75 -11.03 -13.52
CA TYR A 139 20.84 -9.98 -13.94
C TYR A 139 20.68 -9.91 -15.46
N TRP A 140 21.80 -9.87 -16.20
CA TRP A 140 21.76 -9.81 -17.65
C TRP A 140 21.24 -11.11 -18.28
N LEU A 141 21.54 -12.26 -17.69
CA LEU A 141 21.00 -13.54 -18.13
C LEU A 141 19.47 -13.58 -17.99
N MET A 142 18.93 -13.25 -16.82
CA MET A 142 17.50 -13.22 -16.56
C MET A 142 16.76 -12.19 -17.42
N ARG A 143 17.33 -11.00 -17.59
CA ARG A 143 16.81 -9.99 -18.52
C ARG A 143 16.72 -10.52 -19.96
N ARG A 144 17.75 -11.21 -20.43
CA ARG A 144 17.77 -11.80 -21.76
C ARG A 144 16.76 -12.93 -21.93
N MET A 145 16.54 -13.70 -20.89
CA MET A 145 15.56 -14.79 -20.86
C MET A 145 14.12 -14.29 -20.67
N ARG A 146 13.92 -13.01 -20.40
CA ARG A 146 12.64 -12.41 -20.00
C ARG A 146 12.04 -13.10 -18.77
N ALA A 147 12.91 -13.49 -17.85
CA ALA A 147 12.54 -14.16 -16.61
C ALA A 147 11.70 -13.23 -15.72
N MET A 148 10.86 -13.82 -14.88
CA MET A 148 10.06 -13.14 -13.87
C MET A 148 10.87 -13.06 -12.58
N PHE A 149 11.69 -12.04 -12.46
CA PHE A 149 12.56 -11.82 -11.30
C PHE A 149 12.54 -10.37 -10.83
N ARG A 150 12.87 -10.18 -9.58
CA ARG A 150 13.04 -8.88 -8.94
C ARG A 150 14.42 -8.73 -8.34
N VAL A 151 14.77 -7.53 -7.90
CA VAL A 151 16.05 -7.21 -7.30
C VAL A 151 15.81 -6.64 -5.91
N LYS A 152 16.41 -7.27 -4.90
CA LYS A 152 16.32 -6.87 -3.49
C LYS A 152 16.79 -5.42 -3.29
N GLY A 153 16.00 -4.62 -2.55
CA GLY A 153 16.28 -3.22 -2.28
C GLY A 153 16.23 -2.30 -3.51
N VAL A 154 15.70 -2.79 -4.66
CA VAL A 154 15.53 -2.00 -5.90
C VAL A 154 14.14 -2.13 -6.48
N SER A 155 13.60 -3.34 -6.50
CA SER A 155 12.27 -3.64 -7.03
C SER A 155 11.53 -4.72 -6.24
N TRP A 156 12.11 -5.15 -5.13
CA TRP A 156 11.52 -6.07 -4.17
C TRP A 156 12.11 -5.84 -2.78
N TRP A 157 11.26 -5.89 -1.78
CA TRP A 157 11.58 -5.82 -0.35
C TRP A 157 10.84 -6.93 0.39
N SER A 158 11.44 -7.52 1.43
CA SER A 158 10.79 -8.52 2.29
C SER A 158 9.61 -7.94 3.06
N GLU A 159 9.63 -6.65 3.27
CA GLU A 159 8.64 -5.82 3.93
C GLU A 159 7.32 -5.69 3.13
N GLU A 160 7.26 -6.23 1.89
CA GLU A 160 5.99 -6.34 1.16
C GLU A 160 4.96 -7.18 1.92
N MET A 161 5.43 -8.10 2.78
CA MET A 161 4.58 -8.87 3.69
C MET A 161 4.64 -8.31 5.10
N PRO A 162 3.51 -8.29 5.83
CA PRO A 162 3.49 -7.83 7.21
C PRO A 162 4.38 -8.67 8.13
N THR A 163 5.00 -8.01 9.10
CA THR A 163 5.78 -8.65 10.14
C THR A 163 4.90 -9.29 11.22
N PRO A 164 5.41 -10.24 12.03
CA PRO A 164 4.68 -10.77 13.18
C PRO A 164 4.22 -9.69 14.16
N GLU A 165 5.00 -8.63 14.32
CA GLU A 165 4.69 -7.50 15.20
C GLU A 165 3.51 -6.69 14.66
N GLU A 166 3.44 -6.47 13.35
CA GLU A 166 2.31 -5.79 12.70
C GLU A 166 1.01 -6.61 12.80
N TYR A 167 1.08 -7.94 12.67
CA TYR A 167 -0.08 -8.82 12.93
C TYR A 167 -0.54 -8.74 14.39
N GLN A 168 0.39 -8.73 15.35
CA GLN A 168 0.05 -8.61 16.77
C GLN A 168 -0.58 -7.25 17.09
N GLU A 169 -0.04 -6.17 16.53
CA GLU A 169 -0.61 -4.82 16.67
C GLU A 169 -2.01 -4.74 16.04
N ALA A 170 -2.20 -5.33 14.86
CA ALA A 170 -3.49 -5.42 14.19
C ALA A 170 -4.55 -6.09 15.08
N LEU A 171 -4.21 -7.24 15.65
CA LEU A 171 -5.12 -7.96 16.57
C LEU A 171 -5.43 -7.14 17.83
N ALA A 172 -4.43 -6.51 18.43
CA ALA A 172 -4.61 -5.68 19.61
C ALA A 172 -5.50 -4.45 19.34
N ASN A 173 -5.35 -3.84 18.16
CA ASN A 173 -6.16 -2.69 17.75
C ASN A 173 -7.61 -3.09 17.44
N LEU A 174 -7.83 -4.24 16.79
CA LEU A 174 -9.17 -4.79 16.57
C LEU A 174 -9.86 -5.14 17.88
N GLU A 175 -9.13 -5.73 18.85
CA GLU A 175 -9.65 -6.04 20.18
C GLU A 175 -10.11 -4.77 20.92
N ARG A 176 -9.34 -3.67 20.83
CA ARG A 176 -9.71 -2.38 21.47
C ARG A 176 -11.04 -1.81 20.97
N VAL A 177 -11.44 -2.12 19.75
CA VAL A 177 -12.73 -1.71 19.17
C VAL A 177 -13.76 -2.82 19.18
N ASN A 178 -13.54 -3.88 19.99
CA ASN A 178 -14.38 -5.07 20.07
C ASN A 178 -14.69 -5.66 18.68
N TRP A 179 -13.71 -5.67 17.79
CA TRP A 179 -13.84 -6.16 16.40
C TRP A 179 -14.93 -5.45 15.57
N THR A 180 -15.34 -4.25 15.99
CA THR A 180 -16.38 -3.49 15.31
C THR A 180 -15.73 -2.46 14.38
N VAL A 181 -15.65 -2.81 13.11
CA VAL A 181 -15.18 -1.93 12.02
C VAL A 181 -16.18 -1.95 10.88
N ASP A 182 -16.36 -0.82 10.22
CA ASP A 182 -17.30 -0.69 9.10
C ASP A 182 -16.66 -1.10 7.78
N CYS A 183 -15.34 -0.91 7.65
CA CYS A 183 -14.63 -1.17 6.41
C CYS A 183 -13.18 -1.62 6.69
N ILE A 184 -12.70 -2.55 5.88
CA ILE A 184 -11.32 -3.02 5.87
C ILE A 184 -10.67 -2.54 4.56
N LEU A 185 -9.58 -1.79 4.67
CA LEU A 185 -8.77 -1.32 3.54
C LEU A 185 -7.53 -2.20 3.41
N THR A 186 -7.42 -2.88 2.29
CA THR A 186 -6.31 -3.78 1.97
C THR A 186 -5.89 -3.64 0.52
N HIS A 187 -4.69 -4.09 0.18
CA HIS A 187 -4.27 -4.24 -1.21
C HIS A 187 -4.62 -5.62 -1.76
N CYS A 188 -4.33 -6.68 -1.04
CA CYS A 188 -4.76 -8.03 -1.42
C CYS A 188 -6.13 -8.39 -0.82
N ALA A 189 -6.75 -9.43 -1.36
CA ALA A 189 -8.06 -9.89 -0.93
C ALA A 189 -7.96 -11.08 0.05
N PRO A 190 -9.00 -11.34 0.88
CA PRO A 190 -9.09 -12.55 1.69
C PRO A 190 -9.01 -13.84 0.85
N SER A 191 -8.49 -14.93 1.42
CA SER A 191 -8.27 -16.22 0.74
C SER A 191 -9.50 -16.75 -0.01
N SER A 192 -10.69 -16.61 0.55
CA SER A 192 -11.94 -17.08 -0.11
C SER A 192 -12.26 -16.29 -1.37
N VAL A 193 -11.92 -14.99 -1.40
CA VAL A 193 -12.10 -14.12 -2.57
C VAL A 193 -11.04 -14.44 -3.62
N VAL A 194 -9.77 -14.56 -3.21
CA VAL A 194 -8.66 -14.95 -4.10
C VAL A 194 -8.98 -16.25 -4.84
N ARG A 195 -9.42 -17.29 -4.12
CA ARG A 195 -9.79 -18.59 -4.72
C ARG A 195 -10.89 -18.49 -5.77
N LYS A 196 -11.85 -17.59 -5.57
CA LYS A 196 -12.96 -17.39 -6.54
C LYS A 196 -12.51 -16.66 -7.78
N LEU A 197 -11.61 -15.67 -7.63
CA LEU A 197 -11.13 -14.84 -8.74
C LEU A 197 -10.06 -15.55 -9.56
N ASN A 198 -9.14 -16.21 -8.89
CA ASN A 198 -8.05 -16.94 -9.53
C ASN A 198 -7.63 -18.17 -8.69
N PRO A 199 -8.22 -19.35 -8.99
CA PRO A 199 -7.94 -20.58 -8.25
C PRO A 199 -6.48 -21.06 -8.30
N SER A 200 -5.68 -20.56 -9.26
CA SER A 200 -4.26 -20.88 -9.39
C SER A 200 -3.35 -19.99 -8.55
N TYR A 201 -3.91 -18.98 -7.92
CA TYR A 201 -3.16 -18.06 -7.06
C TYR A 201 -2.80 -18.75 -5.74
N GLY A 202 -1.55 -18.64 -5.34
CA GLY A 202 -1.11 -19.08 -4.01
C GLY A 202 -1.80 -18.23 -2.93
N MET A 203 -2.12 -18.88 -1.82
CA MET A 203 -2.53 -18.19 -0.60
C MET A 203 -1.32 -18.07 0.30
N ASP A 204 -1.27 -16.99 1.06
CA ASP A 204 -0.21 -16.65 1.98
C ASP A 204 -0.78 -16.28 3.37
N GLU A 205 0.11 -16.00 4.30
CA GLU A 205 -0.26 -15.65 5.66
C GLU A 205 -1.17 -14.41 5.73
N LEU A 206 -0.94 -13.41 4.87
CA LEU A 206 -1.74 -12.20 4.84
C LEU A 206 -3.16 -12.46 4.33
N THR A 207 -3.31 -13.20 3.23
CA THR A 207 -4.65 -13.53 2.69
C THR A 207 -5.47 -14.39 3.66
N ASP A 208 -4.81 -15.29 4.42
CA ASP A 208 -5.45 -16.10 5.46
C ASP A 208 -5.79 -15.28 6.72
N PHE A 209 -4.94 -14.32 7.08
CA PHE A 209 -5.24 -13.35 8.15
C PHE A 209 -6.46 -12.50 7.80
N LEU A 210 -6.50 -11.96 6.57
CA LEU A 210 -7.64 -11.17 6.09
C LEU A 210 -8.94 -11.99 6.06
N GLU A 211 -8.87 -13.27 5.68
CA GLU A 211 -10.02 -14.19 5.76
C GLU A 211 -10.51 -14.31 7.21
N THR A 212 -9.59 -14.51 8.15
CA THR A 212 -9.92 -14.67 9.57
C THR A 212 -10.61 -13.44 10.15
N ILE A 213 -10.11 -12.24 9.86
CA ILE A 213 -10.68 -11.00 10.38
C ILE A 213 -12.01 -10.61 9.70
N SER A 214 -12.18 -10.96 8.43
CA SER A 214 -13.42 -10.65 7.69
C SER A 214 -14.61 -11.51 8.07
N GLN A 215 -14.39 -12.62 8.80
CA GLN A 215 -15.44 -13.53 9.26
C GLN A 215 -15.90 -13.24 10.69
N ARG A 216 -15.28 -12.30 11.39
CA ARG A 216 -15.64 -11.89 12.75
C ARG A 216 -16.52 -10.66 12.77
#